data_7a2399b110483f252c9b8dc2cfe1c272
#
_entry.id   7a2399b110483f252c9b8dc2cfe1c272
#
_cell.length_a   1.000
_cell.length_b   1.000
_cell.length_c   1.000
_cell.angle_alpha   90.00
_cell.angle_beta   90.00
_cell.angle_gamma   90.00
#
_symmetry.space_group_name_H-M   'P 1'
#
loop_
_entity.id
_entity.type
_entity.pdbx_description
1 polymer ?
#
loop_
_entity_poly.entity_id
_entity_poly.type
_entity_poly.pdbx_seq_one_letter_code
_entity_poly.pdbx_strand_id
1 'polypeptide(L)'
;MEKFHVELDRALVRMFEVYNALNKRPREYTSGVVLYLSEIHMIEAIGHHPDCKLTEISNVLNITKGTTSKLLSKLEAKGLVSKYQVEGNKKEVYFRLTELGQGAFEGHYQLHEARSSDIDREFDNYSPEEQRIILRFIHM
;
A
#
# COMPACT_ATOMS: atom_id res chain seq x y z
N MET A 1 25.38 -11.03 24.35
CA MET A 1 23.96 -10.57 24.31
C MET A 1 23.85 -9.11 23.88
N GLU A 2 24.55 -8.23 24.53
CA GLU A 2 24.54 -6.79 24.20
C GLU A 2 24.92 -6.49 22.72
N LYS A 3 25.93 -7.17 22.19
CA LYS A 3 26.38 -7.04 20.81
C LYS A 3 25.32 -7.44 19.78
N PHE A 4 24.53 -8.48 20.08
CA PHE A 4 23.46 -8.97 19.20
C PHE A 4 22.27 -7.99 19.13
N HIS A 5 21.88 -7.38 20.24
CA HIS A 5 20.82 -6.36 20.23
C HIS A 5 21.23 -5.11 19.48
N VAL A 6 22.49 -4.68 19.58
CA VAL A 6 23.02 -3.55 18.81
C VAL A 6 23.04 -3.84 17.30
N GLU A 7 23.38 -5.07 16.91
CA GLU A 7 23.31 -5.48 15.50
C GLU A 7 21.88 -5.50 14.98
N LEU A 8 20.94 -6.01 15.76
CA LEU A 8 19.51 -6.03 15.42
C LEU A 8 18.98 -4.60 15.22
N ASP A 9 19.25 -3.70 16.19
CA ASP A 9 18.83 -2.29 16.09
C ASP A 9 19.36 -1.62 14.84
N ARG A 10 20.63 -1.83 14.52
CA ARG A 10 21.25 -1.28 13.29
C ARG A 10 20.59 -1.82 12.02
N ALA A 11 20.30 -3.11 12.00
CA ALA A 11 19.64 -3.76 10.86
C ALA A 11 18.22 -3.20 10.66
N LEU A 12 17.46 -3.05 11.75
CA LEU A 12 16.11 -2.46 11.72
C LEU A 12 16.14 -1.01 11.24
N VAL A 13 17.02 -0.19 11.80
CA VAL A 13 17.18 1.23 11.39
C VAL A 13 17.49 1.30 9.90
N ARG A 14 18.45 0.50 9.41
CA ARG A 14 18.80 0.46 7.99
C ARG A 14 17.62 0.03 7.12
N MET A 15 16.86 -0.95 7.55
CA MET A 15 15.67 -1.41 6.85
C MET A 15 14.63 -0.28 6.72
N PHE A 16 14.37 0.46 7.81
CA PHE A 16 13.48 1.61 7.80
C PHE A 16 13.99 2.77 6.92
N GLU A 17 15.29 3.03 6.92
CA GLU A 17 15.89 4.04 6.05
C GLU A 17 15.72 3.70 4.58
N VAL A 18 15.99 2.45 4.20
CA VAL A 18 15.79 1.96 2.83
C VAL A 18 14.31 2.03 2.44
N TYR A 19 13.43 1.58 3.31
CA TYR A 19 11.99 1.66 3.10
C TYR A 19 11.52 3.11 2.88
N ASN A 20 11.94 4.02 3.76
CA ASN A 20 11.59 5.43 3.63
C ASN A 20 12.16 6.07 2.35
N ALA A 21 13.38 5.71 1.96
CA ALA A 21 13.98 6.20 0.71
C ALA A 21 13.20 5.70 -0.52
N LEU A 22 12.75 4.45 -0.51
CA LEU A 22 11.91 3.89 -1.57
C LEU A 22 10.54 4.57 -1.64
N ASN A 23 9.97 4.90 -0.49
CA ASN A 23 8.65 5.56 -0.40
C ASN A 23 8.65 7.01 -0.90
N LYS A 24 9.80 7.67 -0.87
CA LYS A 24 9.96 9.03 -1.38
C LYS A 24 10.09 9.10 -2.90
N ARG A 25 10.25 7.99 -3.59
CA ARG A 25 10.39 7.92 -5.04
C ARG A 25 9.07 7.50 -5.67
N PRO A 26 8.46 8.38 -6.47
CA PRO A 26 7.28 7.99 -7.24
C PRO A 26 7.66 6.96 -8.31
N ARG A 27 6.70 6.10 -8.67
CA ARG A 27 6.87 5.06 -9.69
C ARG A 27 5.74 5.10 -10.68
N GLU A 28 6.04 4.68 -11.89
CA GLU A 28 5.04 4.44 -12.92
C GLU A 28 4.42 3.05 -12.71
N TYR A 29 3.10 3.00 -12.51
CA TYR A 29 2.34 1.77 -12.32
C TYR A 29 1.47 1.41 -13.53
N THR A 30 1.12 2.39 -14.34
CA THR A 30 0.48 2.25 -15.63
C THR A 30 0.96 3.38 -16.54
N SER A 31 0.78 3.24 -17.84
CA SER A 31 1.35 4.18 -18.82
C SER A 31 1.03 5.64 -18.53
N GLY A 32 2.07 6.43 -18.29
CA GLY A 32 1.97 7.87 -18.01
C GLY A 32 1.50 8.24 -16.60
N VAL A 33 1.27 7.27 -15.70
CA VAL A 33 0.78 7.52 -14.35
C VAL A 33 1.87 7.23 -13.33
N VAL A 34 2.39 8.29 -12.72
CA VAL A 34 3.45 8.23 -11.71
C VAL A 34 2.85 8.53 -10.34
N LEU A 35 3.00 7.62 -9.41
CA LEU A 35 2.39 7.66 -8.08
C LEU A 35 3.41 7.41 -6.97
N TYR A 36 3.19 8.08 -5.83
CA TYR A 36 3.88 7.77 -4.59
C TYR A 36 3.27 6.53 -3.93
N LEU A 37 4.02 5.92 -3.01
CA LEU A 37 3.57 4.72 -2.32
C LEU A 37 2.23 4.90 -1.59
N SER A 38 2.03 6.04 -0.92
CA SER A 38 0.76 6.35 -0.24
C SER A 38 -0.43 6.43 -1.21
N GLU A 39 -0.20 6.90 -2.43
CA GLU A 39 -1.22 7.00 -3.47
C GLU A 39 -1.58 5.61 -4.03
N ILE A 40 -0.59 4.78 -4.32
CA ILE A 40 -0.85 3.42 -4.83
C ILE A 40 -1.49 2.52 -3.77
N HIS A 41 -1.12 2.63 -2.50
CA HIS A 41 -1.79 1.90 -1.42
C HIS A 41 -3.26 2.33 -1.24
N MET A 42 -3.58 3.60 -1.49
CA MET A 42 -4.97 4.07 -1.54
C MET A 42 -5.74 3.42 -2.70
N ILE A 43 -5.13 3.35 -3.88
CA ILE A 43 -5.71 2.66 -5.04
C ILE A 43 -5.93 1.18 -4.75
N GLU A 44 -4.96 0.52 -4.11
CA GLU A 44 -5.06 -0.87 -3.68
C GLU A 44 -6.24 -1.08 -2.73
N ALA A 45 -6.38 -0.24 -1.71
CA ALA A 45 -7.49 -0.31 -0.77
C ALA A 45 -8.86 -0.19 -1.46
N ILE A 46 -9.00 0.77 -2.39
CA ILE A 46 -10.24 0.94 -3.15
C ILE A 46 -10.48 -0.24 -4.11
N GLY A 47 -9.43 -0.74 -4.75
CA GLY A 47 -9.52 -1.89 -5.65
C GLY A 47 -10.01 -3.17 -4.95
N HIS A 48 -9.56 -3.42 -3.72
CA HIS A 48 -10.01 -4.53 -2.89
C HIS A 48 -11.39 -4.28 -2.24
N HIS A 49 -11.77 -3.02 -2.06
CA HIS A 49 -13.04 -2.63 -1.44
C HIS A 49 -13.80 -1.65 -2.35
N PRO A 50 -14.29 -2.11 -3.51
CA PRO A 50 -15.01 -1.24 -4.44
C PRO A 50 -16.27 -0.67 -3.77
N ASP A 51 -16.62 0.55 -4.14
CA ASP A 51 -17.76 1.28 -3.60
C ASP A 51 -17.69 1.52 -2.08
N CYS A 52 -16.48 1.71 -1.57
CA CYS A 52 -16.21 2.00 -0.16
C CYS A 52 -16.41 3.48 0.18
N LYS A 53 -16.66 3.74 1.46
CA LYS A 53 -16.73 5.08 2.02
C LYS A 53 -15.36 5.52 2.54
N LEU A 54 -15.17 6.82 2.70
CA LEU A 54 -13.93 7.41 3.25
C LEU A 54 -13.53 6.77 4.59
N THR A 55 -14.51 6.54 5.48
CA THR A 55 -14.26 5.94 6.80
C THR A 55 -13.71 4.51 6.68
N GLU A 56 -14.25 3.71 5.76
CA GLU A 56 -13.79 2.35 5.51
C GLU A 56 -12.35 2.34 5.00
N ILE A 57 -12.03 3.22 4.05
CA ILE A 57 -10.67 3.38 3.51
C ILE A 57 -9.69 3.80 4.62
N SER A 58 -10.08 4.77 5.45
CA SER A 58 -9.26 5.24 6.57
C SER A 58 -8.93 4.10 7.53
N ASN A 59 -9.89 3.24 7.83
CA ASN A 59 -9.71 2.09 8.72
C ASN A 59 -8.81 1.03 8.09
N VAL A 60 -9.01 0.70 6.82
CA VAL A 60 -8.18 -0.29 6.09
C VAL A 60 -6.71 0.14 6.06
N LEU A 61 -6.45 1.42 5.82
CA LEU A 61 -5.09 1.96 5.72
C LEU A 61 -4.51 2.41 7.07
N ASN A 62 -5.31 2.41 8.13
CA ASN A 62 -4.93 2.90 9.46
C ASN A 62 -4.35 4.33 9.43
N ILE A 63 -5.01 5.21 8.72
CA ILE A 63 -4.68 6.64 8.59
C ILE A 63 -5.86 7.52 8.99
N THR A 64 -5.60 8.79 9.26
CA THR A 64 -6.65 9.74 9.64
C THR A 64 -7.60 10.04 8.48
N LYS A 65 -8.84 10.39 8.78
CA LYS A 65 -9.84 10.83 7.78
C LYS A 65 -9.35 12.03 6.97
N GLY A 66 -8.63 12.96 7.61
CA GLY A 66 -8.04 14.13 6.94
C GLY A 66 -6.99 13.73 5.91
N THR A 67 -6.10 12.80 6.23
CA THR A 67 -5.11 12.26 5.31
C THR A 67 -5.78 11.51 4.16
N THR A 68 -6.78 10.68 4.47
CA THR A 68 -7.58 9.95 3.47
C THR A 68 -8.24 10.91 2.49
N SER A 69 -8.89 11.94 3.00
CA SER A 69 -9.57 12.96 2.17
C SER A 69 -8.61 13.67 1.22
N LYS A 70 -7.42 14.04 1.70
CA LYS A 70 -6.37 14.67 0.86
C LYS A 70 -5.88 13.75 -0.25
N LEU A 71 -5.61 12.49 0.07
CA LEU A 71 -5.16 11.51 -0.91
C LEU A 71 -6.24 11.23 -1.96
N LEU A 72 -7.49 11.04 -1.54
CA LEU A 72 -8.62 10.85 -2.45
C LEU A 72 -8.80 12.03 -3.40
N SER A 73 -8.70 13.26 -2.90
CA SER A 73 -8.77 14.46 -3.75
C SER A 73 -7.65 14.52 -4.78
N LYS A 74 -6.43 14.14 -4.42
CA LYS A 74 -5.31 14.04 -5.36
C LYS A 74 -5.54 12.98 -6.43
N LEU A 75 -6.01 11.80 -6.05
CA LEU A 75 -6.28 10.70 -6.97
C LEU A 75 -7.46 11.02 -7.89
N GLU A 76 -8.47 11.70 -7.39
CA GLU A 76 -9.59 12.19 -8.18
C GLU A 76 -9.12 13.23 -9.21
N ALA A 77 -8.26 14.17 -8.81
CA ALA A 77 -7.66 15.15 -9.73
C ALA A 77 -6.78 14.51 -10.82
N LYS A 78 -6.13 13.39 -10.49
CA LYS A 78 -5.35 12.60 -11.47
C LYS A 78 -6.23 11.67 -12.34
N GLY A 79 -7.53 11.64 -12.12
CA GLY A 79 -8.47 10.80 -12.87
C GLY A 79 -8.41 9.30 -12.54
N LEU A 80 -7.88 8.93 -11.36
CA LEU A 80 -7.69 7.55 -10.94
C LEU A 80 -8.82 7.01 -10.07
N VAL A 81 -9.52 7.92 -9.41
CA VAL A 81 -10.63 7.63 -8.50
C VAL A 81 -11.81 8.51 -8.88
N SER A 82 -13.00 7.96 -8.83
CA SER A 82 -14.25 8.71 -8.94
C SER A 82 -15.08 8.54 -7.67
N LYS A 83 -15.80 9.59 -7.32
CA LYS A 83 -16.77 9.57 -6.23
C LYS A 83 -18.20 9.70 -6.78
N TYR A 84 -19.14 9.11 -6.08
CA TYR A 84 -20.54 9.18 -6.42
C TYR A 84 -21.43 9.11 -5.18
N GLN A 85 -22.65 9.51 -5.35
CA GLN A 85 -23.72 9.42 -4.35
C GLN A 85 -24.85 8.60 -4.94
N VAL A 86 -25.57 7.89 -4.07
CA VAL A 86 -26.77 7.15 -4.48
C VAL A 86 -27.97 8.12 -4.46
N GLU A 87 -28.86 7.99 -5.45
CA GLU A 87 -30.08 8.77 -5.53
C GLU A 87 -30.91 8.62 -4.24
N GLY A 88 -31.32 9.76 -3.68
CA GLY A 88 -32.05 9.81 -2.39
C GLY A 88 -31.16 9.80 -1.15
N ASN A 89 -29.84 9.61 -1.27
CA ASN A 89 -28.90 9.66 -0.16
C ASN A 89 -27.72 10.60 -0.46
N LYS A 90 -27.89 11.89 -0.14
CA LYS A 90 -26.84 12.92 -0.32
C LYS A 90 -25.81 12.96 0.82
N LYS A 91 -25.96 12.16 1.87
CA LYS A 91 -25.07 12.17 3.03
C LYS A 91 -23.86 11.28 2.85
N GLU A 92 -23.97 10.23 2.06
CA GLU A 92 -22.92 9.24 1.87
C GLU A 92 -22.26 9.37 0.49
N VAL A 93 -20.94 9.39 0.49
CA VAL A 93 -20.11 9.43 -0.71
C VAL A 93 -19.35 8.13 -0.82
N TYR A 94 -19.41 7.52 -1.97
CA TYR A 94 -18.74 6.27 -2.31
C TYR A 94 -17.61 6.53 -3.30
N PHE A 95 -16.57 5.72 -3.22
CA PHE A 95 -15.39 5.81 -4.08
C PHE A 95 -15.20 4.52 -4.86
N ARG A 96 -14.76 4.66 -6.10
CA ARG A 96 -14.36 3.55 -6.97
C ARG A 96 -13.19 3.95 -7.83
N LEU A 97 -12.46 2.97 -8.33
CA LEU A 97 -11.42 3.20 -9.32
C LEU A 97 -12.06 3.54 -10.68
N THR A 98 -11.42 4.44 -11.41
CA THR A 98 -11.67 4.64 -12.84
C THR A 98 -10.96 3.53 -13.64
N GLU A 99 -11.15 3.48 -14.94
CA GLU A 99 -10.38 2.58 -15.81
C GLU A 99 -8.86 2.81 -15.66
N LEU A 100 -8.42 4.07 -15.58
CA LEU A 100 -7.03 4.41 -15.34
C LEU A 100 -6.56 3.96 -13.97
N GLY A 101 -7.38 4.13 -12.93
CA GLY A 101 -7.12 3.66 -11.59
C GLY A 101 -7.02 2.13 -11.50
N GLN A 102 -7.86 1.42 -12.24
CA GLN A 102 -7.81 -0.03 -12.35
C GLN A 102 -6.49 -0.49 -13.00
N GLY A 103 -6.03 0.22 -14.04
CA GLY A 103 -4.72 -0.04 -14.65
C GLY A 103 -3.56 0.12 -13.67
N ALA A 104 -3.61 1.15 -12.81
CA ALA A 104 -2.61 1.35 -11.77
C ALA A 104 -2.66 0.24 -10.69
N PHE A 105 -3.85 -0.18 -10.30
CA PHE A 105 -4.06 -1.30 -9.37
C PHE A 105 -3.44 -2.60 -9.90
N GLU A 106 -3.72 -2.94 -11.15
CA GLU A 106 -3.16 -4.13 -11.80
C GLU A 106 -1.64 -4.05 -11.95
N GLY A 107 -1.10 -2.90 -12.34
CA GLY A 107 0.33 -2.66 -12.43
C GLY A 107 1.04 -2.81 -11.08
N HIS A 108 0.41 -2.38 -9.99
CA HIS A 108 0.90 -2.58 -8.63
C HIS A 108 0.93 -4.07 -8.25
N TYR A 109 -0.13 -4.78 -8.56
CA TYR A 109 -0.21 -6.22 -8.31
C TYR A 109 0.91 -7.00 -9.04
N GLN A 110 1.12 -6.72 -10.34
CA GLN A 110 2.19 -7.34 -11.12
C GLN A 110 3.59 -7.04 -10.54
N LEU A 111 3.79 -5.84 -10.02
CA LEU A 111 5.05 -5.43 -9.40
C LEU A 111 5.29 -6.17 -8.06
N HIS A 112 4.23 -6.43 -7.30
CA HIS A 112 4.28 -7.26 -6.10
C HIS A 112 4.58 -8.72 -6.42
N GLU A 113 3.95 -9.30 -7.43
CA GLU A 113 4.26 -10.68 -7.86
C GLU A 113 5.73 -10.84 -8.26
N ALA A 114 6.26 -9.89 -9.03
CA ALA A 114 7.67 -9.92 -9.43
C ALA A 114 8.63 -9.82 -8.23
N ARG A 115 8.30 -9.01 -7.22
CA ARG A 115 9.10 -8.86 -6.00
C ARG A 115 8.91 -10.02 -5.02
N SER A 116 7.68 -10.50 -4.90
CA SER A 116 7.36 -11.64 -4.05
C SER A 116 8.20 -12.84 -4.44
N SER A 117 8.38 -13.08 -5.74
CA SER A 117 9.20 -14.20 -6.21
C SER A 117 10.67 -14.14 -5.77
N ASP A 118 11.25 -12.94 -5.56
CA ASP A 118 12.63 -12.80 -5.08
C ASP A 118 12.69 -12.96 -3.55
N ILE A 119 11.74 -12.39 -2.83
CA ILE A 119 11.62 -12.54 -1.37
C ILE A 119 11.27 -13.99 -1.01
N ASP A 120 10.36 -14.60 -1.74
CA ASP A 120 9.96 -15.99 -1.53
C ASP A 120 11.14 -16.93 -1.73
N ARG A 121 11.92 -16.75 -2.80
CA ARG A 121 13.15 -17.54 -3.05
C ARG A 121 14.19 -17.38 -1.94
N GLU A 122 14.36 -16.17 -1.41
CA GLU A 122 15.25 -15.95 -0.27
C GLU A 122 14.70 -16.59 0.99
N PHE A 123 13.38 -16.47 1.23
CA PHE A 123 12.69 -17.06 2.37
C PHE A 123 12.71 -18.59 2.35
N ASP A 124 12.67 -19.20 1.18
CA ASP A 124 12.76 -20.66 0.98
C ASP A 124 14.13 -21.24 1.36
N ASN A 125 15.17 -20.41 1.49
CA ASN A 125 16.49 -20.84 1.98
C ASN A 125 16.50 -21.12 3.49
N TYR A 126 15.47 -20.68 4.22
CA TYR A 126 15.33 -20.91 5.65
C TYR A 126 14.48 -22.15 5.93
N SER A 127 14.84 -22.88 6.99
CA SER A 127 14.04 -24.02 7.43
C SER A 127 12.63 -23.59 7.87
N PRO A 128 11.63 -24.49 7.85
CA PRO A 128 10.26 -24.15 8.28
C PRO A 128 10.18 -23.61 9.72
N GLU A 129 11.12 -23.97 10.59
CA GLU A 129 11.19 -23.46 11.95
C GLU A 129 11.69 -22.01 11.98
N GLU A 130 12.74 -21.71 11.24
CA GLU A 130 13.28 -20.36 11.08
C GLU A 130 12.26 -19.44 10.42
N GLN A 131 11.56 -19.87 9.40
CA GLN A 131 10.48 -19.14 8.76
C GLN A 131 9.38 -18.76 9.75
N ARG A 132 8.98 -19.68 10.62
CA ARG A 132 8.00 -19.38 11.69
C ARG A 132 8.50 -18.36 12.70
N ILE A 133 9.78 -18.41 13.04
CA ILE A 133 10.40 -17.45 13.96
C ILE A 133 10.41 -16.05 13.33
N ILE A 134 10.82 -15.94 12.07
CA ILE A 134 10.85 -14.68 11.31
C ILE A 134 9.44 -14.07 11.23
N LEU A 135 8.44 -14.84 10.81
CA LEU A 135 7.07 -14.36 10.74
C LEU A 135 6.51 -13.91 12.09
N ARG A 136 6.78 -14.66 13.14
CA ARG A 136 6.38 -14.29 14.51
C ARG A 136 7.00 -12.97 14.95
N PHE A 137 8.25 -12.72 14.60
CA PHE A 137 8.96 -11.47 14.92
C PHE A 137 8.36 -10.29 14.17
N ILE A 138 8.03 -10.46 12.88
CA ILE A 138 7.45 -9.39 12.04
C ILE A 138 6.02 -9.03 12.48
N HIS A 139 5.25 -9.99 13.01
CA HIS A 139 3.87 -9.80 13.45
C HIS A 139 3.73 -9.28 14.90
N MET A 140 4.82 -8.95 15.59
CA MET A 140 4.77 -8.32 16.90
C MET A 140 4.23 -6.89 16.85
#